data_b940640f2ca5921972e960935a0f039e
#
_entry.id   b940640f2ca5921972e960935a0f039e
#
_cell.length_a   1.000
_cell.length_b   1.000
_cell.length_c   1.000
_cell.angle_alpha   90.00
_cell.angle_beta   90.00
_cell.angle_gamma   90.00
#
_symmetry.space_group_name_H-M   'P 1'
#
loop_
_entity.id
_entity.type
_entity.pdbx_description
1 polymer ?
#
loop_
_entity_poly.entity_id
_entity_poly.type
_entity_poly.pdbx_seq_one_letter_code
_entity_poly.pdbx_strand_id
1 'polypeptide(L)' 'MTTILIHRVKTLVIQKPTSLESTVGLFWTRKIFVIDENSKKTEITLFAENEQTLEIKELT' A
#
# COMPACT_ATOMS: atom_id res chain seq x y z
N MET A 1 -15.84 7.78 5.57
CA MET A 1 -15.01 6.95 4.68
C MET A 1 -14.13 7.82 3.80
N THR A 2 -12.90 7.42 3.58
CA THR A 2 -11.97 8.14 2.70
C THR A 2 -11.95 7.47 1.33
N THR A 3 -12.10 8.26 0.29
CA THR A 3 -12.07 7.76 -1.09
C THR A 3 -10.96 8.48 -1.85
N ILE A 4 -10.11 7.71 -2.52
CA ILE A 4 -9.04 8.23 -3.38
C ILE A 4 -9.38 7.81 -4.80
N LEU A 5 -9.48 8.79 -5.71
CA LEU A 5 -9.80 8.54 -7.12
C LEU A 5 -8.56 8.77 -7.97
N ILE A 6 -8.12 7.72 -8.64
CA ILE A 6 -6.98 7.80 -9.57
C ILE A 6 -7.46 7.27 -10.92
N HIS A 7 -7.40 8.11 -11.94
CA HIS A 7 -7.91 7.78 -13.26
C HIS A 7 -6.80 7.33 -14.21
N ARG A 8 -7.16 6.51 -15.20
CA ARG A 8 -6.28 6.05 -16.26
C ARG A 8 -5.04 5.33 -15.74
N VAL A 9 -5.27 4.40 -14.82
CA VAL A 9 -4.19 3.58 -14.25
C VAL A 9 -3.63 2.67 -15.33
N LYS A 10 -2.31 2.68 -15.49
CA LYS A 10 -1.59 1.80 -16.40
C LYS A 10 -1.04 0.57 -15.67
N THR A 11 -0.50 0.79 -14.49
CA THR A 11 0.16 -0.28 -13.73
C THR A 11 -0.10 -0.14 -12.24
N LEU A 12 -0.37 -1.24 -11.59
CA LEU A 12 -0.52 -1.31 -10.15
C LEU A 12 0.55 -2.26 -9.61
N VAL A 13 1.40 -1.76 -8.71
CA VAL A 13 2.43 -2.58 -8.07
C VAL A 13 2.16 -2.60 -6.57
N ILE A 14 2.08 -3.81 -6.02
CA ILE A 14 1.87 -3.99 -4.59
C ILE A 14 3.07 -4.76 -4.05
N GLN A 15 3.81 -4.14 -3.13
CA GLN A 15 4.98 -4.77 -2.52
C GLN A 15 4.54 -5.70 -1.37
N LYS A 16 5.43 -6.61 -1.00
CA LYS A 16 5.19 -7.49 0.15
C LYS A 16 5.26 -6.66 1.44
N PRO A 17 4.51 -7.06 2.48
CA PRO A 17 4.64 -6.41 3.79
C PRO A 17 6.08 -6.50 4.30
N THR A 18 6.55 -5.42 4.91
CA THR A 18 7.90 -5.33 5.47
C THR A 18 7.81 -4.87 6.92
N SER A 19 8.58 -5.52 7.79
CA SER A 19 8.63 -5.13 9.19
C SER A 19 9.66 -4.02 9.39
N LEU A 20 9.35 -3.10 10.30
CA LEU A 20 10.23 -2.02 10.71
C LEU A 20 10.26 -1.96 12.24
N GLU A 21 11.47 -1.82 12.79
CA GLU A 21 11.64 -1.59 14.22
C GLU A 21 11.80 -0.10 14.49
N SER A 22 11.16 0.36 15.54
CA SER A 22 11.31 1.73 16.01
C SER A 22 11.48 1.75 17.51
N THR A 23 11.69 2.93 18.08
CA THR A 23 11.82 3.09 19.54
C THR A 23 10.52 2.73 20.28
N VAL A 24 9.40 2.74 19.60
CA VAL A 24 8.09 2.39 20.16
C VAL A 24 7.67 0.94 19.90
N GLY A 25 8.50 0.18 19.18
CA GLY A 25 8.25 -1.24 18.92
C GLY A 25 8.28 -1.61 17.45
N LEU A 26 7.84 -2.84 17.16
CA LEU A 26 7.79 -3.40 15.82
C LEU A 26 6.46 -3.05 15.15
N PHE A 27 6.52 -2.63 13.91
CA PHE A 27 5.31 -2.45 13.11
C PHE A 27 5.57 -2.92 11.67
N TRP A 28 4.50 -3.04 10.90
CA TRP A 28 4.55 -3.51 9.52
C TRP A 28 4.09 -2.42 8.58
N THR A 29 4.72 -2.39 7.41
CA THR A 29 4.32 -1.47 6.34
C THR A 29 4.11 -2.24 5.05
N ARG A 30 3.23 -1.72 4.20
CA ARG A 30 3.04 -2.23 2.86
C ARG A 30 2.85 -1.05 1.93
N LYS A 31 3.56 -1.08 0.80
CA LYS A 31 3.49 0.00 -0.19
C LYS A 31 2.73 -0.45 -1.43
N ILE A 32 1.91 0.46 -1.92
CA ILE A 32 1.17 0.29 -3.16
C ILE A 32 1.57 1.44 -4.07
N PHE A 33 2.01 1.13 -5.28
CA PHE A 33 2.34 2.14 -6.28
C PHE A 33 1.33 2.09 -7.40
N VAL A 34 0.79 3.24 -7.76
CA VAL A 34 -0.14 3.38 -8.87
C VAL A 34 0.52 4.25 -9.92
N ILE A 35 0.65 3.72 -11.12
CA ILE A 35 1.27 4.45 -12.24
C ILE A 35 0.19 4.69 -13.29
N ASP A 36 -0.03 5.95 -13.67
CA ASP A 36 -1.03 6.30 -14.66
C ASP A 36 -0.43 6.34 -16.07
N GLU A 37 -1.28 6.59 -17.07
CA GLU A 37 -0.87 6.63 -18.49
C GLU A 37 0.15 7.72 -18.80
N ASN A 38 0.24 8.75 -17.97
CA ASN A 38 1.21 9.82 -18.09
C ASN A 38 2.51 9.54 -17.33
N SER A 39 2.67 8.32 -16.84
CA SER A 39 3.82 7.88 -16.03
C SER A 39 3.92 8.58 -14.68
N LYS A 40 2.85 9.19 -14.21
CA LYS A 40 2.80 9.76 -12.87
C LYS A 40 2.65 8.63 -11.87
N LYS A 41 3.51 8.64 -10.85
CA LYS A 41 3.54 7.60 -9.82
C LYS A 41 2.95 8.13 -8.52
N THR A 42 2.00 7.40 -7.97
CA THR A 42 1.42 7.69 -6.66
C THR A 42 1.78 6.56 -5.71
N GLU A 43 2.37 6.90 -4.58
CA GLU A 43 2.74 5.93 -3.55
C GLU A 43 1.75 6.01 -2.39
N ILE A 44 1.26 4.86 -1.97
CA ILE A 44 0.42 4.74 -0.78
C ILE A 44 1.15 3.83 0.19
N THR A 45 1.47 4.31 1.37
CA THR A 45 2.13 3.52 2.41
C THR A 45 1.14 3.26 3.54
N LEU A 46 0.96 1.99 3.86
CA LEU A 46 0.05 1.53 4.90
C LEU A 46 0.84 1.02 6.09
N PHE A 47 0.42 1.38 7.29
CA PHE A 47 1.06 0.95 8.54
C PHE A 47 0.11 0.08 9.33
N ALA A 48 0.63 -0.98 9.93
CA ALA A 48 -0.17 -1.87 10.78
C ALA A 48 0.70 -2.50 11.86
N GLU A 49 0.08 -2.96 12.92
CA GLU A 49 0.78 -3.63 14.02
C GLU A 49 1.12 -5.07 13.70
N ASN A 50 0.40 -5.67 12.76
CA ASN A 50 0.61 -7.05 12.35
C ASN A 50 0.65 -7.20 10.84
N GLU A 51 1.39 -8.19 10.38
CA GLU A 51 1.51 -8.51 8.96
C GLU A 51 0.17 -8.91 8.35
N GLN A 52 -0.62 -9.69 9.09
CA GLN A 52 -1.90 -10.23 8.61
C GLN A 52 -2.91 -9.13 8.27
N THR A 53 -2.84 -8.00 8.95
CA THR A 53 -3.72 -6.87 8.68
C THR A 53 -3.50 -6.31 7.28
N LEU A 54 -2.28 -6.47 6.75
CA LEU A 54 -1.90 -5.94 5.43
C LEU A 54 -2.07 -6.96 4.30
N GLU A 55 -2.71 -8.09 4.55
CA GLU A 55 -3.02 -9.05 3.50
C GLU A 55 -4.02 -8.48 2.52
N ILE A 56 -3.85 -8.83 1.25
CA ILE A 56 -4.79 -8.46 0.21
C ILE A 56 -5.93 -9.46 0.21
N LYS A 57 -7.15 -8.95 0.35
CA LYS A 57 -8.37 -9.75 0.29
C LYS A 57 -9.19 -9.29 -0.89
N GLU A 58 -9.69 -10.24 -1.67
CA GLU A 58 -10.60 -9.94 -2.75
C GLU A 58 -12.04 -9.99 -2.26
N LEU A 59 -12.80 -8.96 -2.62
CA LEU A 59 -14.23 -8.93 -2.38
C LEU A 59 -14.94 -9.40 -3.66
N THR A 60 -15.67 -10.48 -3.55
CA THR A 60 -16.41 -11.03 -4.68
C THR A 60 -17.91 -10.75 -4.54
#